data_0f61dd7cb00ab5540dfcd1971fb72edf
#
_entry.id   0f61dd7cb00ab5540dfcd1971fb72edf
#
_cell.length_a   1.000
_cell.length_b   1.000
_cell.length_c   1.000
_cell.angle_alpha   90.00
_cell.angle_beta   90.00
_cell.angle_gamma   90.00
#
_symmetry.space_group_name_H-M   'P 1'
#
loop_
_entity.id
_entity.type
_entity.pdbx_description
1 polymer ?
#
loop_
_entity_poly.entity_id
_entity_poly.type
_entity_poly.pdbx_seq_one_letter_code
_entity_poly.pdbx_strand_id
1 'polypeptide(L)'
;MKKQSQLTKISFIGYLLILIGLLFVTVPLINRTANEISYNKRLEEFEKEQAQRPKEEIEEENKAAEKYNELVKNSDTSILDPFTTEDNQNRYNYFKNSNEVFAYLEIPKLGKNLPIYLDATLDHISRGVAQVEGTSIPIGGKGTRSVIAGHRDWWGDTMFLYVDELVEGDD
;
A
#
# COMPACT_ATOMS: atom_id res chain seq x y z
N MET A 1 -44.06 27.14 -29.72
CA MET A 1 -43.67 27.02 -28.28
C MET A 1 -43.11 25.62 -27.90
N LYS A 2 -43.72 24.44 -28.28
CA LYS A 2 -43.21 23.09 -27.94
C LYS A 2 -41.77 22.79 -28.43
N LYS A 3 -41.38 23.22 -29.64
CA LYS A 3 -40.07 22.94 -30.26
C LYS A 3 -38.90 23.67 -29.51
N GLN A 4 -39.11 24.87 -29.01
CA GLN A 4 -38.14 25.63 -28.27
C GLN A 4 -37.86 25.04 -26.87
N SER A 5 -38.91 24.51 -26.21
CA SER A 5 -38.77 23.80 -24.92
C SER A 5 -38.01 22.47 -25.04
N GLN A 6 -38.13 21.78 -26.17
CA GLN A 6 -37.38 20.53 -26.41
C GLN A 6 -35.89 20.82 -26.67
N LEU A 7 -35.57 21.90 -27.44
CA LEU A 7 -34.17 22.28 -27.67
C LEU A 7 -33.46 22.66 -26.37
N THR A 8 -34.14 23.39 -25.48
CA THR A 8 -33.58 23.75 -24.16
C THR A 8 -33.29 22.54 -23.29
N LYS A 9 -34.18 21.53 -23.30
CA LYS A 9 -34.00 20.26 -22.57
C LYS A 9 -32.83 19.44 -23.12
N ILE A 10 -32.69 19.37 -24.46
CA ILE A 10 -31.58 18.67 -25.11
C ILE A 10 -30.24 19.34 -24.76
N SER A 11 -30.19 20.68 -24.82
CA SER A 11 -28.99 21.45 -24.43
C SER A 11 -28.65 21.22 -22.97
N PHE A 12 -29.63 21.19 -22.06
CA PHE A 12 -29.41 20.92 -20.64
C PHE A 12 -28.83 19.50 -20.40
N ILE A 13 -29.39 18.50 -21.08
CA ILE A 13 -28.85 17.13 -21.02
C ILE A 13 -27.40 17.08 -21.54
N GLY A 14 -27.12 17.79 -22.64
CA GLY A 14 -25.76 17.91 -23.19
C GLY A 14 -24.77 18.50 -22.19
N TYR A 15 -25.11 19.62 -21.53
CA TYR A 15 -24.27 20.20 -20.49
C TYR A 15 -24.10 19.29 -19.28
N LEU A 16 -25.14 18.56 -18.87
CA LEU A 16 -25.07 17.60 -17.78
C LEU A 16 -24.11 16.46 -18.11
N LEU A 17 -24.17 15.92 -19.33
CA LEU A 17 -23.26 14.87 -19.78
C LEU A 17 -21.80 15.35 -19.84
N ILE A 18 -21.56 16.59 -20.30
CA ILE A 18 -20.23 17.19 -20.29
C ILE A 18 -19.72 17.33 -18.86
N LEU A 19 -20.55 17.80 -17.93
CA LEU A 19 -20.19 17.93 -16.51
C LEU A 19 -19.83 16.58 -15.90
N ILE A 20 -20.65 15.55 -16.14
CA ILE A 20 -20.39 14.18 -15.67
C ILE A 20 -19.06 13.68 -16.26
N GLY A 21 -18.84 13.83 -17.57
CA GLY A 21 -17.58 13.45 -18.22
C GLY A 21 -16.37 14.16 -17.61
N LEU A 22 -16.49 15.46 -17.32
CA LEU A 22 -15.44 16.23 -16.66
C LEU A 22 -15.14 15.70 -15.25
N LEU A 23 -16.18 15.35 -14.48
CA LEU A 23 -16.01 14.76 -13.14
C LEU A 23 -15.30 13.41 -13.21
N PHE A 24 -15.61 12.55 -14.19
CA PHE A 24 -14.92 11.27 -14.37
C PHE A 24 -13.42 11.41 -14.64
N VAL A 25 -12.99 12.53 -15.23
CA VAL A 25 -11.57 12.80 -15.49
C VAL A 25 -10.92 13.51 -14.29
N THR A 26 -11.60 14.50 -13.70
CA THR A 26 -10.98 15.34 -12.65
C THR A 26 -10.90 14.65 -11.29
N VAL A 27 -11.90 13.83 -10.92
CA VAL A 27 -11.93 13.15 -9.60
C VAL A 27 -10.74 12.20 -9.43
N PRO A 28 -10.41 11.30 -10.38
CA PRO A 28 -9.23 10.44 -10.24
C PRO A 28 -7.91 11.23 -10.15
N LEU A 29 -7.76 12.31 -10.89
CA LEU A 29 -6.57 13.16 -10.83
C LEU A 29 -6.41 13.83 -9.46
N ILE A 30 -7.50 14.35 -8.90
CA ILE A 30 -7.49 14.94 -7.55
C ILE A 30 -7.16 13.88 -6.51
N ASN A 31 -7.77 12.70 -6.59
CA ASN A 31 -7.50 11.61 -5.65
C ASN A 31 -6.04 11.17 -5.69
N ARG A 32 -5.46 11.04 -6.89
CA ARG A 32 -4.05 10.69 -7.06
C ARG A 32 -3.13 11.66 -6.31
N THR A 33 -3.29 12.97 -6.56
CA THR A 33 -2.48 14.00 -5.90
C THR A 33 -2.71 14.03 -4.39
N ALA A 34 -3.96 13.88 -3.94
CA ALA A 34 -4.31 13.84 -2.54
C ALA A 34 -3.69 12.64 -1.82
N ASN A 35 -3.67 11.46 -2.46
CA ASN A 35 -3.06 10.25 -1.91
C ASN A 35 -1.53 10.40 -1.78
N GLU A 36 -0.86 10.92 -2.81
CA GLU A 36 0.59 11.17 -2.77
C GLU A 36 0.97 12.13 -1.63
N ILE A 37 0.24 13.23 -1.47
CA ILE A 37 0.44 14.19 -0.36
C ILE A 37 0.20 13.50 0.98
N SER A 38 -0.86 12.69 1.08
CA SER A 38 -1.21 11.96 2.31
C SER A 38 -0.13 10.93 2.69
N TYR A 39 0.44 10.21 1.74
CA TYR A 39 1.51 9.26 2.00
C TYR A 39 2.79 9.95 2.48
N ASN A 40 3.21 11.02 1.81
CA ASN A 40 4.39 11.78 2.24
C ASN A 40 4.22 12.38 3.65
N LYS A 41 3.05 12.92 3.96
CA LYS A 41 2.76 13.44 5.30
C LYS A 41 2.80 12.33 6.36
N ARG A 42 2.22 11.17 6.08
CA ARG A 42 2.25 10.02 7.00
C ARG A 42 3.66 9.44 7.15
N LEU A 43 4.48 9.46 6.11
CA LEU A 43 5.88 9.09 6.20
C LEU A 43 6.63 10.02 7.16
N GLU A 44 6.49 11.35 7.02
CA GLU A 44 7.10 12.31 7.94
C GLU A 44 6.64 12.13 9.40
N GLU A 45 5.35 11.84 9.61
CA GLU A 45 4.80 11.55 10.94
C GLU A 45 5.41 10.25 11.51
N PHE A 46 5.47 9.19 10.70
CA PHE A 46 6.08 7.92 11.07
C PHE A 46 7.58 8.08 11.42
N GLU A 47 8.37 8.79 10.62
CA GLU A 47 9.77 9.05 10.91
C GLU A 47 9.96 9.81 12.24
N LYS A 48 9.11 10.79 12.52
CA LYS A 48 9.13 11.53 13.80
C LYS A 48 8.79 10.63 14.98
N GLU A 49 7.80 9.75 14.83
CA GLU A 49 7.43 8.78 15.85
C GLU A 49 8.55 7.78 16.09
N GLN A 50 9.15 7.22 15.03
CA GLN A 50 10.27 6.29 15.14
C GLN A 50 11.49 6.94 15.81
N ALA A 51 11.77 8.20 15.51
CA ALA A 51 12.89 8.94 16.14
C ALA A 51 12.69 9.16 17.65
N GLN A 52 11.46 9.12 18.14
CA GLN A 52 11.10 9.30 19.55
C GLN A 52 10.94 7.98 20.33
N ARG A 53 10.91 6.85 19.63
CA ARG A 53 10.74 5.52 20.26
C ARG A 53 11.98 5.14 21.09
N PRO A 54 11.77 4.51 22.26
CA PRO A 54 12.86 3.95 23.04
C PRO A 54 13.67 2.93 22.21
N LYS A 55 14.99 3.01 22.31
CA LYS A 55 15.87 2.08 21.58
C LYS A 55 15.62 0.62 21.93
N GLU A 56 15.28 0.35 23.19
CA GLU A 56 14.95 -0.98 23.69
C GLU A 56 13.73 -1.56 22.96
N GLU A 57 12.71 -0.75 22.70
CA GLU A 57 11.49 -1.20 22.00
C GLU A 57 11.79 -1.54 20.53
N ILE A 58 12.59 -0.70 19.86
CA ILE A 58 13.03 -0.95 18.47
C ILE A 58 13.88 -2.23 18.40
N GLU A 59 14.75 -2.45 19.39
CA GLU A 59 15.59 -3.63 19.44
C GLU A 59 14.76 -4.91 19.70
N GLU A 60 13.73 -4.84 20.53
CA GLU A 60 12.80 -5.95 20.76
C GLU A 60 12.03 -6.31 19.50
N GLU A 61 11.52 -5.32 18.75
CA GLU A 61 10.85 -5.55 17.46
C GLU A 61 11.78 -6.15 16.41
N ASN A 62 13.01 -5.63 16.31
CA ASN A 62 14.00 -6.19 15.39
C ASN A 62 14.32 -7.65 15.72
N LYS A 63 14.52 -7.99 17.01
CA LYS A 63 14.71 -9.37 17.44
C LYS A 63 13.50 -10.26 17.13
N ALA A 64 12.29 -9.74 17.28
CA ALA A 64 11.07 -10.45 16.93
C ALA A 64 11.00 -10.73 15.41
N ALA A 65 11.35 -9.73 14.60
CA ALA A 65 11.40 -9.86 13.15
C ALA A 65 12.49 -10.83 12.68
N GLU A 66 13.69 -10.80 13.28
CA GLU A 66 14.77 -11.75 13.02
C GLU A 66 14.34 -13.19 13.35
N LYS A 67 13.72 -13.39 14.53
CA LYS A 67 13.22 -14.69 14.93
C LYS A 67 12.14 -15.22 13.97
N TYR A 68 11.22 -14.36 13.52
CA TYR A 68 10.25 -14.73 12.50
C TYR A 68 10.95 -15.13 11.19
N ASN A 69 11.93 -14.35 10.74
CA ASN A 69 12.69 -14.62 9.52
C ASN A 69 13.46 -15.96 9.60
N GLU A 70 14.01 -16.30 10.76
CA GLU A 70 14.62 -17.61 10.99
C GLU A 70 13.61 -18.77 10.92
N LEU A 71 12.41 -18.57 11.48
CA LEU A 71 11.34 -19.58 11.41
C LEU A 71 10.92 -19.80 9.95
N VAL A 72 10.71 -18.72 9.18
CA VAL A 72 10.36 -18.80 7.76
C VAL A 72 11.45 -19.49 6.96
N LYS A 73 12.72 -19.16 7.19
CA LYS A 73 13.86 -19.76 6.50
C LYS A 73 14.00 -21.27 6.76
N ASN A 74 13.67 -21.72 7.96
CA ASN A 74 13.81 -23.12 8.38
C ASN A 74 12.51 -23.92 8.16
N SER A 75 11.44 -23.28 7.75
CA SER A 75 10.17 -23.94 7.47
C SER A 75 10.10 -24.32 5.99
N ASP A 76 9.64 -25.55 5.73
CA ASP A 76 9.29 -26.04 4.37
C ASP A 76 7.96 -25.40 3.87
N THR A 77 7.59 -24.27 4.44
CA THR A 77 6.33 -23.60 4.15
C THR A 77 6.35 -22.98 2.75
N SER A 78 5.48 -23.52 1.90
CA SER A 78 5.06 -22.84 0.68
C SER A 78 4.49 -21.46 1.01
N ILE A 79 4.79 -20.48 0.19
CA ILE A 79 4.14 -19.16 0.25
C ILE A 79 2.63 -19.41 0.26
N LEU A 80 1.96 -18.99 1.33
CA LEU A 80 0.51 -19.11 1.44
C LEU A 80 -0.14 -18.04 0.59
N ASP A 81 -1.18 -18.42 -0.13
CA ASP A 81 -2.01 -17.45 -0.85
C ASP A 81 -2.76 -16.59 0.19
N PRO A 82 -2.47 -15.29 0.27
CA PRO A 82 -3.07 -14.41 1.28
C PRO A 82 -4.59 -14.30 1.17
N PHE A 83 -5.16 -14.74 0.05
CA PHE A 83 -6.61 -14.68 -0.21
C PHE A 83 -7.36 -15.97 0.14
N THR A 84 -6.67 -17.04 0.55
CA THR A 84 -7.30 -18.36 0.79
C THR A 84 -7.33 -18.80 2.24
N THR A 85 -6.68 -18.10 3.17
CA THR A 85 -6.58 -18.53 4.57
C THR A 85 -7.29 -17.58 5.52
N GLU A 86 -8.32 -18.10 6.20
CA GLU A 86 -9.05 -17.39 7.28
C GLU A 86 -8.29 -17.35 8.62
N ASP A 87 -7.14 -18.02 8.76
CA ASP A 87 -6.50 -18.33 10.06
C ASP A 87 -5.11 -17.72 10.24
N ASN A 88 -4.89 -16.50 9.75
CA ASN A 88 -3.58 -15.84 9.75
C ASN A 88 -3.21 -15.11 11.06
N GLN A 89 -4.13 -15.02 12.04
CA GLN A 89 -3.94 -14.18 13.23
C GLN A 89 -2.83 -14.64 14.19
N ASN A 90 -2.31 -15.87 14.07
CA ASN A 90 -1.38 -16.43 15.05
C ASN A 90 0.10 -16.23 14.73
N ARG A 91 0.48 -15.88 13.51
CA ARG A 91 1.91 -15.82 13.11
C ARG A 91 2.58 -14.50 13.42
N TYR A 92 1.80 -13.41 13.46
CA TYR A 92 2.28 -12.06 13.79
C TYR A 92 2.10 -11.69 15.26
N ASN A 93 1.80 -12.66 16.14
CA ASN A 93 1.68 -12.45 17.60
C ASN A 93 2.95 -11.88 18.27
N TYR A 94 4.06 -11.83 17.53
CA TYR A 94 5.29 -11.19 17.97
C TYR A 94 5.25 -9.66 17.87
N PHE A 95 4.32 -9.10 17.09
CA PHE A 95 4.17 -7.67 16.88
C PHE A 95 2.92 -7.17 17.59
N LYS A 96 3.07 -6.16 18.46
CA LYS A 96 1.97 -5.65 19.29
C LYS A 96 0.81 -5.08 18.49
N ASN A 97 1.07 -4.59 17.27
CA ASN A 97 0.08 -3.93 16.41
C ASN A 97 0.28 -4.30 14.94
N SER A 98 -0.17 -5.49 14.53
CA SER A 98 -0.13 -5.91 13.13
C SER A 98 -0.96 -5.03 12.17
N ASN A 99 -1.87 -4.21 12.69
CA ASN A 99 -2.72 -3.29 11.92
C ASN A 99 -2.07 -1.92 11.68
N GLU A 100 -0.91 -1.66 12.27
CA GLU A 100 -0.16 -0.41 12.09
C GLU A 100 0.84 -0.52 10.94
N VAL A 101 1.28 0.62 10.45
CA VAL A 101 2.33 0.70 9.44
C VAL A 101 3.63 0.18 10.07
N PHE A 102 4.18 -0.88 9.49
CA PHE A 102 5.43 -1.47 9.94
C PHE A 102 6.65 -0.69 9.42
N ALA A 103 6.61 -0.30 8.15
CA ALA A 103 7.68 0.40 7.47
C ALA A 103 7.13 1.18 6.26
N TYR A 104 8.01 1.84 5.52
CA TYR A 104 7.69 2.44 4.23
C TYR A 104 8.56 1.84 3.12
N LEU A 105 7.95 1.62 1.97
CA LEU A 105 8.62 1.28 0.72
C LEU A 105 8.81 2.57 -0.06
N GLU A 106 10.05 3.00 -0.18
CA GLU A 106 10.44 4.12 -1.02
C GLU A 106 10.87 3.60 -2.39
N ILE A 107 10.34 4.17 -3.46
CA ILE A 107 10.73 3.90 -4.84
C ILE A 107 11.05 5.25 -5.49
N PRO A 108 12.28 5.77 -5.33
CA PRO A 108 12.64 7.12 -5.74
C PRO A 108 12.39 7.41 -7.22
N LYS A 109 12.71 6.46 -8.10
CA LYS A 109 12.47 6.57 -9.54
C LYS A 109 11.00 6.82 -9.89
N LEU A 110 10.08 6.24 -9.13
CA LEU A 110 8.63 6.39 -9.33
C LEU A 110 8.03 7.51 -8.47
N GLY A 111 8.83 8.13 -7.59
CA GLY A 111 8.36 9.12 -6.61
C GLY A 111 7.33 8.55 -5.65
N LYS A 112 7.46 7.28 -5.24
CA LYS A 112 6.50 6.59 -4.39
C LYS A 112 7.04 6.33 -3.00
N ASN A 113 6.20 6.61 -1.99
CA ASN A 113 6.39 6.30 -0.59
C ASN A 113 5.16 5.55 -0.09
N LEU A 114 5.22 4.23 -0.07
CA LEU A 114 4.07 3.37 0.21
C LEU A 114 4.20 2.77 1.62
N PRO A 115 3.18 2.89 2.48
CA PRO A 115 3.19 2.24 3.79
C PRO A 115 3.16 0.72 3.62
N ILE A 116 4.04 0.03 4.35
CA ILE A 116 4.10 -1.43 4.41
C ILE A 116 3.38 -1.89 5.66
N TYR A 117 2.40 -2.77 5.48
CA TYR A 117 1.74 -3.51 6.56
C TYR A 117 2.30 -4.93 6.64
N LEU A 118 2.21 -5.54 7.82
CA LEU A 118 2.44 -6.98 7.96
C LEU A 118 1.13 -7.72 7.68
N ASP A 119 1.23 -8.83 6.97
CA ASP A 119 0.08 -9.59 6.47
C ASP A 119 -0.69 -8.90 5.31
N ALA A 120 -0.71 -9.57 4.15
CA ALA A 120 -1.30 -9.04 2.93
C ALA A 120 -2.83 -9.25 2.87
N THR A 121 -3.56 -8.80 3.91
CA THR A 121 -5.02 -8.80 3.91
C THR A 121 -5.59 -7.83 2.87
N LEU A 122 -6.85 -8.01 2.47
CA LEU A 122 -7.55 -7.09 1.56
C LEU A 122 -7.60 -5.66 2.14
N ASP A 123 -7.74 -5.52 3.46
CA ASP A 123 -7.74 -4.22 4.11
C ASP A 123 -6.37 -3.55 4.02
N HIS A 124 -5.28 -4.27 4.34
CA HIS A 124 -3.93 -3.73 4.29
C HIS A 124 -3.53 -3.30 2.87
N ILE A 125 -3.75 -4.15 1.86
CA ILE A 125 -3.41 -3.81 0.47
C ILE A 125 -4.29 -2.71 -0.13
N SER A 126 -5.45 -2.42 0.46
CA SER A 126 -6.28 -1.27 0.05
C SER A 126 -5.75 0.06 0.59
N ARG A 127 -4.96 0.04 1.67
CA ARG A 127 -4.39 1.21 2.35
C ARG A 127 -2.93 1.48 2.01
N GLY A 128 -2.25 0.52 1.38
CA GLY A 128 -0.85 0.59 1.01
C GLY A 128 -0.37 -0.72 0.39
N VAL A 129 0.80 -1.15 0.79
CA VAL A 129 1.35 -2.45 0.40
C VAL A 129 1.57 -3.31 1.64
N ALA A 130 1.65 -4.62 1.48
CA ALA A 130 1.80 -5.51 2.62
C ALA A 130 2.76 -6.67 2.35
N GLN A 131 3.49 -7.08 3.39
CA GLN A 131 4.34 -8.26 3.36
C GLN A 131 3.46 -9.51 3.28
N VAL A 132 3.80 -10.41 2.36
CA VAL A 132 3.08 -11.67 2.15
C VAL A 132 3.48 -12.66 3.23
N GLU A 133 2.50 -13.24 3.91
CA GLU A 133 2.72 -14.25 4.94
C GLU A 133 3.52 -15.45 4.41
N GLY A 134 4.38 -16.02 5.25
CA GLY A 134 5.30 -17.10 4.85
C GLY A 134 6.55 -16.61 4.12
N THR A 135 6.68 -15.31 3.89
CA THR A 135 7.92 -14.67 3.42
C THR A 135 8.58 -13.88 4.55
N SER A 136 9.86 -13.51 4.38
CA SER A 136 10.57 -12.76 5.42
C SER A 136 9.99 -11.36 5.62
N ILE A 137 10.04 -10.87 6.86
CA ILE A 137 9.80 -9.46 7.17
C ILE A 137 10.92 -8.62 6.55
N PRO A 138 10.63 -7.44 5.98
CA PRO A 138 11.56 -6.64 5.18
C PRO A 138 12.55 -5.83 6.04
N ILE A 139 13.28 -6.50 6.94
CA ILE A 139 14.38 -5.93 7.74
C ILE A 139 15.76 -6.25 7.16
N GLY A 140 15.82 -6.94 6.02
CA GLY A 140 17.05 -7.42 5.42
C GLY A 140 17.60 -8.68 6.11
N GLY A 141 18.86 -8.99 5.83
CA GLY A 141 19.56 -10.15 6.38
C GLY A 141 19.91 -11.22 5.34
N LYS A 142 20.94 -12.01 5.66
CA LYS A 142 21.42 -13.06 4.76
C LYS A 142 20.46 -14.25 4.67
N GLY A 143 20.00 -14.55 3.46
CA GLY A 143 19.10 -15.68 3.21
C GLY A 143 17.65 -15.36 3.52
N THR A 144 17.30 -14.08 3.70
CA THR A 144 15.91 -13.63 3.79
C THR A 144 15.36 -13.28 2.40
N ARG A 145 14.07 -13.46 2.22
CA ARG A 145 13.32 -13.10 1.02
C ARG A 145 11.97 -12.53 1.43
N SER A 146 11.80 -11.23 1.30
CA SER A 146 10.52 -10.54 1.52
C SER A 146 9.76 -10.43 0.21
N VAL A 147 8.46 -10.70 0.25
CA VAL A 147 7.54 -10.47 -0.86
C VAL A 147 6.53 -9.44 -0.39
N ILE A 148 6.40 -8.36 -1.15
CA ILE A 148 5.46 -7.28 -0.89
C ILE A 148 4.36 -7.32 -1.93
N ALA A 149 3.12 -7.40 -1.50
CA ALA A 149 1.92 -7.34 -2.33
C ALA A 149 1.27 -5.97 -2.24
N GLY A 150 0.67 -5.53 -3.32
CA GLY A 150 -0.09 -4.29 -3.38
C GLY A 150 -0.91 -4.23 -4.66
N HIS A 151 -1.91 -3.37 -4.70
CA HIS A 151 -2.66 -3.13 -5.92
C HIS A 151 -1.77 -2.49 -7.00
N ARG A 152 -2.01 -2.84 -8.25
CA ARG A 152 -1.36 -2.16 -9.38
C ARG A 152 -1.93 -0.75 -9.55
N ASP A 153 -3.25 -0.59 -9.39
CA ASP A 153 -3.99 0.68 -9.38
C ASP A 153 -5.23 0.51 -8.50
N TRP A 154 -5.52 1.49 -7.65
CA TRP A 154 -6.66 1.43 -6.74
C TRP A 154 -7.28 2.80 -6.53
N TRP A 155 -8.47 3.02 -7.10
CA TRP A 155 -9.27 4.25 -6.93
C TRP A 155 -8.49 5.55 -7.15
N GLY A 156 -7.60 5.58 -8.18
CA GLY A 156 -6.74 6.72 -8.51
C GLY A 156 -5.43 6.76 -7.72
N ASP A 157 -5.14 5.75 -6.90
CA ASP A 157 -3.82 5.54 -6.33
C ASP A 157 -3.01 4.62 -7.25
N THR A 158 -1.90 5.12 -7.75
CA THR A 158 -1.09 4.40 -8.74
C THR A 158 -0.18 3.34 -8.12
N MET A 159 -0.14 3.17 -6.80
CA MET A 159 0.65 2.14 -6.09
C MET A 159 1.77 1.50 -6.94
N PHE A 160 1.58 0.26 -7.43
CA PHE A 160 2.53 -0.47 -8.27
C PHE A 160 2.24 -0.36 -9.78
N LEU A 161 1.47 0.65 -10.22
CA LEU A 161 1.10 0.79 -11.64
C LEU A 161 2.31 0.82 -12.58
N TYR A 162 3.37 1.48 -12.16
CA TYR A 162 4.59 1.72 -12.96
C TYR A 162 5.80 0.89 -12.49
N VAL A 163 5.59 -0.16 -11.70
CA VAL A 163 6.67 -1.00 -11.19
C VAL A 163 7.46 -1.70 -12.30
N ASP A 164 6.84 -1.90 -13.45
CA ASP A 164 7.44 -2.44 -14.67
C ASP A 164 8.43 -1.48 -15.38
N GLU A 165 8.48 -0.22 -14.97
CA GLU A 165 9.48 0.76 -15.40
C GLU A 165 10.81 0.66 -14.65
N LEU A 166 10.86 -0.14 -13.57
CA LEU A 166 12.09 -0.39 -12.82
C LEU A 166 13.01 -1.31 -13.59
N VAL A 167 14.29 -1.00 -13.55
CA VAL A 167 15.36 -1.77 -14.17
C VAL A 167 16.44 -2.10 -13.15
N GLU A 168 17.30 -3.06 -13.46
CA GLU A 168 18.42 -3.43 -12.61
C GLU A 168 19.31 -2.22 -12.32
N GLY A 169 19.52 -1.93 -11.03
CA GLY A 169 20.29 -0.78 -10.54
C GLY A 169 19.46 0.43 -10.13
N ASP A 170 18.14 0.39 -10.28
CA ASP A 170 17.25 1.37 -9.65
C ASP A 170 17.13 1.09 -8.13
N ASP A 171 17.09 2.16 -7.34
CA ASP A 171 16.86 2.12 -5.89
C ASP A 171 15.35 2.23 -5.59
#